data_2131c2482971cf88a062ea3521917f82
#
_entry.id   2131c2482971cf88a062ea3521917f82
#
_cell.length_a   1.000
_cell.length_b   1.000
_cell.length_c   1.000
_cell.angle_alpha   90.00
_cell.angle_beta   90.00
_cell.angle_gamma   90.00
#
_symmetry.space_group_name_H-M   'P 1'
#
loop_
_entity.id
_entity.type
_entity.pdbx_description
1 polymer ?
#
loop_
_entity_poly.entity_id
_entity_poly.type
_entity_poly.pdbx_seq_one_letter_code
_entity_poly.pdbx_strand_id
1 'polypeptide(L)'
;REEIHKQNLKPGSVINMDATSRELGISKTPLRDALLQMEMEGFVTIANRRGVYVNMLSSDDIKELYQVIGALEHAALVNGFPNIKAVHIAKMNRLIDDMRKSLEEEDFKQFYKKNLEFHDTYIHLSKNNALIKIVETMKKRLYEFPPQEKWLKEWEESSMLEHERIVKLIAEGKPQEAADYIRDVHWSFSVQEKF
;
A
#
# COMPACT_ATOMS: atom_id res chain seq x y z
N ARG A 1 -6.28 13.27 -2.87
CA ARG A 1 -6.21 11.90 -2.34
C ARG A 1 -6.85 11.76 -0.97
N GLU A 2 -6.60 12.68 -0.03
CA GLU A 2 -7.29 12.68 1.28
C GLU A 2 -8.82 12.74 1.15
N GLU A 3 -9.35 13.52 0.21
CA GLU A 3 -10.80 13.62 -0.01
C GLU A 3 -11.39 12.31 -0.60
N ILE A 4 -10.63 11.60 -1.42
CA ILE A 4 -10.98 10.26 -1.89
C ILE A 4 -10.97 9.26 -0.71
N HIS A 5 -9.90 9.25 0.08
CA HIS A 5 -9.78 8.37 1.25
C HIS A 5 -10.90 8.62 2.29
N LYS A 6 -11.26 9.89 2.53
CA LYS A 6 -12.37 10.27 3.42
C LYS A 6 -13.77 10.07 2.80
N GLN A 7 -13.85 9.56 1.58
CA GLN A 7 -15.09 9.38 0.81
C GLN A 7 -15.88 10.68 0.53
N ASN A 8 -15.26 11.84 0.68
CA ASN A 8 -15.84 13.13 0.26
C ASN A 8 -15.86 13.21 -1.27
N LEU A 9 -14.84 12.67 -1.95
CA LEU A 9 -14.82 12.42 -3.39
C LEU A 9 -15.06 10.93 -3.64
N LYS A 10 -16.30 10.57 -3.94
CA LYS A 10 -16.70 9.17 -4.15
C LYS A 10 -16.19 8.62 -5.47
N PRO A 11 -15.90 7.32 -5.56
CA PRO A 11 -15.62 6.65 -6.82
C PRO A 11 -16.69 6.96 -7.88
N GLY A 12 -16.25 7.23 -9.11
CA GLY A 12 -17.11 7.62 -10.24
C GLY A 12 -17.55 9.09 -10.23
N SER A 13 -17.29 9.86 -9.17
CA SER A 13 -17.64 11.28 -9.15
C SER A 13 -16.72 12.10 -10.07
N VAL A 14 -17.27 13.22 -10.57
CA VAL A 14 -16.53 14.17 -11.43
C VAL A 14 -15.88 15.23 -10.56
N ILE A 15 -14.57 15.44 -10.72
CA ILE A 15 -13.85 16.56 -10.11
C ILE A 15 -14.13 17.83 -10.90
N ASN A 16 -14.82 18.79 -10.25
CA ASN A 16 -15.10 20.09 -10.82
C ASN A 16 -13.86 20.99 -10.73
N MET A 17 -13.16 21.18 -11.86
CA MET A 17 -11.93 21.96 -11.94
C MET A 17 -12.10 23.41 -11.45
N ASP A 18 -13.25 24.04 -11.71
CA ASP A 18 -13.50 25.43 -11.32
C ASP A 18 -13.76 25.56 -9.81
N ALA A 19 -14.53 24.64 -9.26
CA ALA A 19 -14.80 24.59 -7.83
C ALA A 19 -13.52 24.26 -7.05
N THR A 20 -12.81 23.21 -7.43
CA THR A 20 -11.57 22.77 -6.78
C THR A 20 -10.47 23.83 -6.86
N SER A 21 -10.30 24.50 -8.00
CA SER A 21 -9.34 25.59 -8.17
C SER A 21 -9.63 26.76 -7.21
N ARG A 22 -10.89 27.13 -7.03
CA ARG A 22 -11.33 28.19 -6.10
C ARG A 22 -11.11 27.77 -4.65
N GLU A 23 -11.50 26.56 -4.29
CA GLU A 23 -11.39 26.02 -2.93
C GLU A 23 -9.92 25.96 -2.48
N LEU A 24 -9.01 25.49 -3.38
CA LEU A 24 -7.59 25.39 -3.09
C LEU A 24 -6.83 26.71 -3.25
N GLY A 25 -7.46 27.77 -3.80
CA GLY A 25 -6.82 29.07 -4.03
C GLY A 25 -5.70 29.02 -5.07
N ILE A 26 -5.73 28.06 -6.01
CA ILE A 26 -4.73 27.88 -7.07
C ILE A 26 -5.34 28.03 -8.47
N SER A 27 -4.54 28.33 -9.47
CA SER A 27 -5.01 28.38 -10.85
C SER A 27 -5.23 26.97 -11.42
N LYS A 28 -5.94 26.88 -12.57
CA LYS A 28 -6.24 25.59 -13.21
C LYS A 28 -5.00 24.85 -13.71
N THR A 29 -3.91 25.56 -14.04
CA THR A 29 -2.70 24.93 -14.57
C THR A 29 -2.05 23.99 -13.56
N PRO A 30 -1.61 24.43 -12.35
CA PRO A 30 -1.06 23.52 -11.36
C PRO A 30 -2.06 22.45 -10.89
N LEU A 31 -3.36 22.74 -10.88
CA LEU A 31 -4.37 21.74 -10.58
C LEU A 31 -4.40 20.63 -11.65
N ARG A 32 -4.32 20.99 -12.94
CA ARG A 32 -4.25 20.03 -14.02
C ARG A 32 -3.01 19.17 -13.95
N ASP A 33 -1.85 19.76 -13.66
CA ASP A 33 -0.58 19.04 -13.51
C ASP A 33 -0.66 18.02 -12.37
N ALA A 34 -1.24 18.40 -11.22
CA ALA A 34 -1.49 17.49 -10.11
C ALA A 34 -2.44 16.35 -10.48
N LEU A 35 -3.50 16.65 -11.25
CA LEU A 35 -4.44 15.62 -11.71
C LEU A 35 -3.83 14.67 -12.74
N LEU A 36 -2.95 15.15 -13.61
CA LEU A 36 -2.17 14.29 -14.51
C LEU A 36 -1.29 13.32 -13.72
N GLN A 37 -0.64 13.80 -12.65
CA GLN A 37 0.11 12.92 -11.76
C GLN A 37 -0.81 11.89 -11.08
N MET A 38 -1.98 12.30 -10.60
CA MET A 38 -2.96 11.39 -9.99
C MET A 38 -3.50 10.37 -11.00
N GLU A 39 -3.61 10.72 -12.28
CA GLU A 39 -3.97 9.79 -13.36
C GLU A 39 -2.87 8.74 -13.57
N MET A 40 -1.60 9.15 -13.61
CA MET A 40 -0.46 8.24 -13.69
C MET A 40 -0.38 7.28 -12.47
N GLU A 41 -0.81 7.75 -11.30
CA GLU A 41 -0.89 6.95 -10.08
C GLU A 41 -2.19 6.10 -10.01
N GLY A 42 -3.12 6.27 -10.94
CA GLY A 42 -4.36 5.49 -11.06
C GLY A 42 -5.51 5.94 -10.16
N PHE A 43 -5.44 7.14 -9.55
CA PHE A 43 -6.51 7.67 -8.69
C PHE A 43 -7.66 8.32 -9.46
N VAL A 44 -7.37 8.86 -10.63
CA VAL A 44 -8.36 9.51 -11.47
C VAL A 44 -8.19 9.10 -12.93
N THR A 45 -9.20 9.34 -13.75
CA THR A 45 -9.15 9.22 -15.21
C THR A 45 -9.52 10.56 -15.81
N ILE A 46 -8.66 11.10 -16.69
CA ILE A 46 -8.90 12.33 -17.44
C ILE A 46 -9.51 11.97 -18.78
N ALA A 47 -10.84 12.07 -18.87
CA ALA A 47 -11.57 11.82 -20.11
C ALA A 47 -11.61 13.10 -20.99
N ASN A 48 -11.05 13.02 -22.20
CA ASN A 48 -11.04 14.13 -23.14
C ASN A 48 -12.44 14.73 -23.31
N ARG A 49 -12.59 16.04 -23.03
CA ARG A 49 -13.82 16.83 -23.12
C ARG A 49 -14.98 16.38 -22.22
N ARG A 50 -14.77 15.36 -21.35
CA ARG A 50 -15.79 14.83 -20.44
C ARG A 50 -15.52 15.12 -18.98
N GLY A 51 -14.29 15.48 -18.61
CA GLY A 51 -13.90 15.81 -17.24
C GLY A 51 -12.91 14.85 -16.60
N VAL A 52 -12.70 15.03 -15.32
CA VAL A 52 -11.82 14.18 -14.50
C VAL A 52 -12.70 13.37 -13.56
N TYR A 53 -12.55 12.06 -13.58
CA TYR A 53 -13.34 11.12 -12.79
C TYR A 53 -12.48 10.45 -11.73
N VAL A 54 -13.01 10.32 -10.52
CA VAL A 54 -12.39 9.53 -9.45
C VAL A 54 -12.53 8.06 -9.80
N ASN A 55 -11.41 7.34 -9.82
CA ASN A 55 -11.41 5.90 -10.10
C ASN A 55 -11.98 5.12 -8.91
N MET A 56 -12.30 3.86 -9.17
CA MET A 56 -12.62 2.86 -8.16
C MET A 56 -11.54 1.78 -8.22
N LEU A 57 -11.18 1.23 -7.07
CA LEU A 57 -10.33 0.06 -7.02
C LEU A 57 -11.23 -1.18 -7.00
N SER A 58 -11.31 -1.88 -8.12
CA SER A 58 -12.08 -3.13 -8.22
C SER A 58 -11.33 -4.29 -7.54
N SER A 59 -12.03 -5.40 -7.27
CA SER A 59 -11.40 -6.61 -6.75
C SER A 59 -10.32 -7.15 -7.69
N ASP A 60 -10.53 -7.03 -9.00
CA ASP A 60 -9.51 -7.45 -9.98
C ASP A 60 -8.30 -6.52 -9.96
N ASP A 61 -8.48 -5.19 -9.83
CA ASP A 61 -7.37 -4.25 -9.62
C ASP A 61 -6.56 -4.60 -8.37
N ILE A 62 -7.23 -4.98 -7.26
CA ILE A 62 -6.56 -5.38 -6.02
C ILE A 62 -5.74 -6.65 -6.26
N LYS A 63 -6.30 -7.67 -6.92
CA LYS A 63 -5.57 -8.90 -7.28
C LYS A 63 -4.32 -8.62 -8.10
N GLU A 64 -4.43 -7.77 -9.10
CA GLU A 64 -3.30 -7.36 -9.94
C GLU A 64 -2.23 -6.62 -9.13
N LEU A 65 -2.63 -5.68 -8.26
CA LEU A 65 -1.71 -4.97 -7.37
C LEU A 65 -0.98 -5.91 -6.42
N TYR A 66 -1.71 -6.85 -5.80
CA TYR A 66 -1.12 -7.86 -4.92
C TYR A 66 -0.06 -8.69 -5.62
N GLN A 67 -0.37 -9.19 -6.81
CA GLN A 67 0.57 -9.99 -7.61
C GLN A 67 1.86 -9.20 -7.92
N VAL A 68 1.72 -7.94 -8.33
CA VAL A 68 2.89 -7.10 -8.68
C VAL A 68 3.69 -6.74 -7.43
N ILE A 69 3.03 -6.31 -6.35
CA ILE A 69 3.70 -5.95 -5.09
C ILE A 69 4.44 -7.17 -4.53
N GLY A 70 3.79 -8.35 -4.49
CA GLY A 70 4.39 -9.57 -3.98
C GLY A 70 5.64 -9.98 -4.75
N ALA A 71 5.61 -9.91 -6.08
CA ALA A 71 6.77 -10.20 -6.93
C ALA A 71 7.93 -9.22 -6.69
N LEU A 72 7.63 -7.94 -6.53
CA LEU A 72 8.65 -6.91 -6.31
C LEU A 72 9.22 -6.98 -4.88
N GLU A 73 8.40 -7.20 -3.87
CA GLU A 73 8.88 -7.35 -2.49
C GLU A 73 9.70 -8.61 -2.29
N HIS A 74 9.33 -9.71 -2.96
CA HIS A 74 10.17 -10.90 -3.04
C HIS A 74 11.57 -10.54 -3.54
N ALA A 75 11.67 -9.88 -4.69
CA ALA A 75 12.95 -9.46 -5.25
C ALA A 75 13.70 -8.48 -4.33
N ALA A 76 12.97 -7.57 -3.68
CA ALA A 76 13.55 -6.62 -2.75
C ALA A 76 14.19 -7.32 -1.54
N LEU A 77 13.47 -8.28 -0.94
CA LEU A 77 13.97 -9.01 0.22
C LEU A 77 15.22 -9.85 -0.14
N VAL A 78 15.17 -10.62 -1.23
CA VAL A 78 16.32 -11.44 -1.67
C VAL A 78 17.55 -10.56 -1.89
N ASN A 79 17.41 -9.45 -2.63
CA ASN A 79 18.52 -8.54 -2.94
C ASN A 79 18.99 -7.74 -1.71
N GLY A 80 18.06 -7.38 -0.81
CA GLY A 80 18.34 -6.59 0.39
C GLY A 80 18.88 -7.42 1.56
N PHE A 81 18.67 -8.73 1.54
CA PHE A 81 18.98 -9.61 2.67
C PHE A 81 20.42 -9.49 3.21
N PRO A 82 21.48 -9.40 2.38
CA PRO A 82 22.84 -9.20 2.86
C PRO A 82 23.05 -7.94 3.70
N ASN A 83 22.13 -6.95 3.58
CA ASN A 83 22.17 -5.70 4.31
C ASN A 83 21.31 -5.73 5.59
N ILE A 84 20.53 -6.81 5.81
CA ILE A 84 19.72 -6.96 7.02
C ILE A 84 20.63 -7.22 8.22
N LYS A 85 20.43 -6.45 9.28
CA LYS A 85 21.17 -6.55 10.56
C LYS A 85 20.17 -6.73 11.70
N ALA A 86 20.66 -7.13 12.88
CA ALA A 86 19.84 -7.29 14.08
C ALA A 86 18.97 -6.06 14.41
N VAL A 87 19.46 -4.84 14.14
CA VAL A 87 18.69 -3.60 14.33
C VAL A 87 17.44 -3.53 13.45
N HIS A 88 17.49 -4.07 12.22
CA HIS A 88 16.36 -4.07 11.31
C HIS A 88 15.31 -5.10 11.76
N ILE A 89 15.75 -6.28 12.23
CA ILE A 89 14.88 -7.30 12.82
C ILE A 89 14.19 -6.76 14.08
N ALA A 90 14.94 -6.09 14.96
CA ALA A 90 14.38 -5.46 16.15
C ALA A 90 13.38 -4.32 15.80
N LYS A 91 13.63 -3.58 14.73
CA LYS A 91 12.69 -2.57 14.22
C LYS A 91 11.40 -3.22 13.72
N MET A 92 11.50 -4.28 12.91
CA MET A 92 10.33 -5.00 12.40
C MET A 92 9.46 -5.58 13.52
N ASN A 93 10.08 -6.18 14.55
CA ASN A 93 9.33 -6.68 15.72
C ASN A 93 8.59 -5.56 16.46
N ARG A 94 9.23 -4.40 16.69
CA ARG A 94 8.55 -3.24 17.31
C ARG A 94 7.37 -2.76 16.46
N LEU A 95 7.52 -2.73 15.14
CA LEU A 95 6.44 -2.32 14.25
C LEU A 95 5.27 -3.29 14.29
N ILE A 96 5.52 -4.60 14.48
CA ILE A 96 4.47 -5.60 14.71
C ILE A 96 3.74 -5.29 16.03
N ASP A 97 4.46 -4.99 17.11
CA ASP A 97 3.83 -4.63 18.39
C ASP A 97 3.02 -3.33 18.29
N ASP A 98 3.53 -2.31 17.57
CA ASP A 98 2.83 -1.05 17.29
C ASP A 98 1.55 -1.29 16.47
N MET A 99 1.60 -2.17 15.45
CA MET A 99 0.42 -2.54 14.65
C MET A 99 -0.63 -3.25 15.50
N ARG A 100 -0.21 -4.21 16.34
CA ARG A 100 -1.14 -4.93 17.25
C ARG A 100 -1.88 -3.96 18.17
N LYS A 101 -1.15 -3.02 18.77
CA LYS A 101 -1.75 -1.98 19.61
C LYS A 101 -2.73 -1.11 18.83
N SER A 102 -2.37 -0.68 17.62
CA SER A 102 -3.26 0.12 16.78
C SER A 102 -4.54 -0.63 16.41
N LEU A 103 -4.45 -1.96 16.20
CA LEU A 103 -5.59 -2.81 15.91
C LEU A 103 -6.52 -2.98 17.12
N GLU A 104 -5.96 -3.12 18.34
CA GLU A 104 -6.70 -3.15 19.60
C GLU A 104 -7.44 -1.83 19.86
N GLU A 105 -6.83 -0.70 19.50
CA GLU A 105 -7.39 0.66 19.62
C GLU A 105 -8.32 1.02 18.46
N GLU A 106 -8.49 0.14 17.46
CA GLU A 106 -9.26 0.37 16.22
C GLU A 106 -8.74 1.60 15.41
N ASP A 107 -7.47 1.98 15.61
CA ASP A 107 -6.79 3.03 14.83
C ASP A 107 -6.19 2.44 13.55
N PHE A 108 -7.03 2.17 12.56
CA PHE A 108 -6.61 1.63 11.26
C PHE A 108 -5.66 2.55 10.52
N LYS A 109 -5.75 3.86 10.71
CA LYS A 109 -4.82 4.81 10.08
C LYS A 109 -3.40 4.60 10.59
N GLN A 110 -3.23 4.44 11.89
CA GLN A 110 -1.92 4.18 12.50
C GLN A 110 -1.44 2.76 12.15
N PHE A 111 -2.34 1.77 12.14
CA PHE A 111 -2.04 0.42 11.70
C PHE A 111 -1.41 0.42 10.30
N TYR A 112 -2.06 1.00 9.30
CA TYR A 112 -1.54 1.05 7.92
C TYR A 112 -0.23 1.81 7.81
N LYS A 113 -0.05 2.88 8.58
CA LYS A 113 1.23 3.59 8.62
C LYS A 113 2.35 2.68 9.11
N LYS A 114 2.11 1.92 10.18
CA LYS A 114 3.09 0.97 10.73
C LYS A 114 3.33 -0.22 9.82
N ASN A 115 2.30 -0.69 9.15
CA ASN A 115 2.41 -1.72 8.13
C ASN A 115 3.32 -1.29 6.97
N LEU A 116 3.17 -0.09 6.45
CA LEU A 116 4.06 0.46 5.43
C LEU A 116 5.51 0.55 5.93
N GLU A 117 5.72 1.09 7.15
CA GLU A 117 7.05 1.19 7.77
C GLU A 117 7.72 -0.18 7.95
N PHE A 118 6.93 -1.23 8.21
CA PHE A 118 7.41 -2.61 8.33
C PHE A 118 7.99 -3.11 7.00
N HIS A 119 7.21 -3.05 5.95
CA HIS A 119 7.64 -3.47 4.61
C HIS A 119 8.83 -2.64 4.11
N ASP A 120 8.80 -1.33 4.29
CA ASP A 120 9.87 -0.41 3.89
C ASP A 120 11.20 -0.76 4.55
N THR A 121 11.17 -1.39 5.74
CA THR A 121 12.39 -1.76 6.48
C THR A 121 13.28 -2.71 5.67
N TYR A 122 12.73 -3.66 4.92
CA TYR A 122 13.53 -4.55 4.07
C TYR A 122 13.56 -4.12 2.60
N ILE A 123 12.51 -3.46 2.10
CA ILE A 123 12.45 -3.00 0.70
C ILE A 123 13.60 -2.02 0.41
N HIS A 124 13.83 -1.05 1.29
CA HIS A 124 14.88 -0.04 1.11
C HIS A 124 16.29 -0.64 1.20
N LEU A 125 16.47 -1.77 1.89
CA LEU A 125 17.75 -2.46 1.94
C LEU A 125 18.16 -3.10 0.61
N SER A 126 17.21 -3.26 -0.33
CA SER A 126 17.51 -3.69 -1.70
C SER A 126 18.36 -2.69 -2.48
N LYS A 127 18.31 -1.40 -2.12
CA LYS A 127 18.95 -0.27 -2.80
C LYS A 127 18.57 -0.15 -4.29
N ASN A 128 17.47 -0.80 -4.70
CA ASN A 128 16.94 -0.71 -6.05
C ASN A 128 15.90 0.41 -6.13
N ASN A 129 16.33 1.62 -6.45
CA ASN A 129 15.46 2.80 -6.47
C ASN A 129 14.29 2.68 -7.46
N ALA A 130 14.46 1.97 -8.57
CA ALA A 130 13.39 1.74 -9.54
C ALA A 130 12.30 0.85 -8.93
N LEU A 131 12.70 -0.27 -8.30
CA LEU A 131 11.80 -1.18 -7.60
C LEU A 131 11.08 -0.46 -6.46
N ILE A 132 11.80 0.25 -5.61
CA ILE A 132 11.24 1.00 -4.47
C ILE A 132 10.15 1.95 -4.94
N LYS A 133 10.44 2.77 -5.96
CA LYS A 133 9.47 3.73 -6.51
C LYS A 133 8.20 3.07 -7.03
N ILE A 134 8.32 1.91 -7.71
CA ILE A 134 7.16 1.19 -8.24
C ILE A 134 6.32 0.63 -7.09
N VAL A 135 6.94 -0.05 -6.11
CA VAL A 135 6.23 -0.60 -4.95
C VAL A 135 5.52 0.48 -4.16
N GLU A 136 6.18 1.60 -3.86
CA GLU A 136 5.58 2.75 -3.16
C GLU A 136 4.35 3.28 -3.90
N THR A 137 4.41 3.39 -5.23
CA THR A 137 3.27 3.85 -6.05
C THR A 137 2.10 2.85 -5.99
N MET A 138 2.39 1.54 -6.10
CA MET A 138 1.35 0.50 -6.04
C MET A 138 0.70 0.44 -4.65
N LYS A 139 1.49 0.52 -3.58
CA LYS A 139 0.98 0.55 -2.20
C LYS A 139 0.15 1.80 -1.91
N LYS A 140 0.57 2.98 -2.38
CA LYS A 140 -0.26 4.19 -2.27
C LYS A 140 -1.63 3.96 -2.89
N ARG A 141 -1.68 3.41 -4.10
CA ARG A 141 -2.93 3.10 -4.76
C ARG A 141 -3.78 2.13 -3.93
N LEU A 142 -3.17 1.09 -3.36
CA LEU A 142 -3.87 0.09 -2.56
C LEU A 142 -4.44 0.66 -1.25
N TYR A 143 -3.67 1.46 -0.50
CA TYR A 143 -4.03 1.90 0.85
C TYR A 143 -4.71 3.28 0.92
N GLU A 144 -4.59 4.13 -0.11
CA GLU A 144 -5.23 5.45 -0.14
C GLU A 144 -6.64 5.43 -0.73
N PHE A 145 -7.07 4.32 -1.38
CA PHE A 145 -8.49 4.11 -1.68
C PHE A 145 -9.24 3.69 -0.42
N PRO A 146 -10.52 4.14 -0.27
CA PRO A 146 -11.31 3.75 0.89
C PRO A 146 -11.47 2.23 0.94
N PRO A 147 -11.13 1.59 2.07
CA PRO A 147 -11.32 0.15 2.24
C PRO A 147 -12.82 -0.19 2.21
N GLN A 148 -13.16 -1.38 1.75
CA GLN A 148 -14.50 -1.90 1.92
C GLN A 148 -14.67 -2.31 3.38
N GLU A 149 -15.45 -1.57 4.14
CA GLU A 149 -15.51 -1.55 5.62
C GLU A 149 -15.75 -2.89 6.32
N LYS A 150 -16.17 -3.94 5.62
CA LYS A 150 -16.74 -5.14 6.22
C LYS A 150 -15.73 -6.22 6.65
N TRP A 151 -14.45 -6.12 6.22
CA TRP A 151 -13.50 -7.24 6.34
C TRP A 151 -12.19 -6.88 7.05
N LEU A 152 -12.05 -5.66 7.56
CA LEU A 152 -10.76 -5.09 7.96
C LEU A 152 -10.13 -5.82 9.16
N LYS A 153 -10.87 -6.09 10.24
CA LYS A 153 -10.26 -6.56 11.49
C LYS A 153 -9.72 -8.00 11.41
N GLU A 154 -10.56 -8.93 10.96
CA GLU A 154 -10.17 -10.35 10.86
C GLU A 154 -9.04 -10.55 9.85
N TRP A 155 -9.05 -9.75 8.78
CA TRP A 155 -8.00 -9.76 7.79
C TRP A 155 -6.68 -9.23 8.36
N GLU A 156 -6.72 -8.12 9.08
CA GLU A 156 -5.52 -7.53 9.67
C GLU A 156 -4.95 -8.40 10.80
N GLU A 157 -5.79 -9.11 11.55
CA GLU A 157 -5.34 -10.11 12.52
C GLU A 157 -4.58 -11.27 11.84
N SER A 158 -5.07 -11.76 10.69
CA SER A 158 -4.35 -12.76 9.89
C SER A 158 -3.02 -12.22 9.36
N SER A 159 -3.02 -10.99 8.84
CA SER A 159 -1.82 -10.30 8.35
C SER A 159 -0.74 -10.17 9.42
N MET A 160 -1.13 -9.96 10.69
CA MET A 160 -0.18 -9.90 11.82
C MET A 160 0.61 -11.20 11.99
N LEU A 161 -0.06 -12.37 11.91
CA LEU A 161 0.61 -13.68 11.99
C LEU A 161 1.58 -13.89 10.83
N GLU A 162 1.23 -13.36 9.67
CA GLU A 162 2.09 -13.41 8.49
C GLU A 162 3.34 -12.55 8.67
N HIS A 163 3.22 -11.34 9.22
CA HIS A 163 4.37 -10.48 9.55
C HIS A 163 5.33 -11.15 10.55
N GLU A 164 4.80 -11.78 11.61
CA GLU A 164 5.59 -12.55 12.57
C GLU A 164 6.36 -13.69 11.89
N ARG A 165 5.70 -14.40 10.97
CA ARG A 165 6.32 -15.48 10.19
C ARG A 165 7.45 -14.99 9.31
N ILE A 166 7.24 -13.85 8.61
CA ILE A 166 8.26 -13.21 7.77
C ILE A 166 9.50 -12.86 8.61
N VAL A 167 9.32 -12.18 9.75
CA VAL A 167 10.44 -11.79 10.61
C VAL A 167 11.18 -13.00 11.16
N LYS A 168 10.46 -14.06 11.53
CA LYS A 168 11.05 -15.32 11.99
C LYS A 168 11.95 -15.95 10.92
N LEU A 169 11.47 -16.04 9.68
CA LEU A 169 12.25 -16.60 8.57
C LEU A 169 13.50 -15.76 8.26
N ILE A 170 13.37 -14.43 8.32
CA ILE A 170 14.50 -13.50 8.18
C ILE A 170 15.53 -13.72 9.29
N ALA A 171 15.09 -13.85 10.54
CA ALA A 171 15.97 -14.06 11.70
C ALA A 171 16.67 -15.43 11.67
N GLU A 172 16.01 -16.44 11.10
CA GLU A 172 16.59 -17.78 10.88
C GLU A 172 17.61 -17.82 9.70
N GLY A 173 17.82 -16.71 8.99
CA GLY A 173 18.74 -16.67 7.85
C GLY A 173 18.20 -17.37 6.61
N LYS A 174 16.88 -17.37 6.38
CA LYS A 174 16.18 -18.06 5.30
C LYS A 174 15.57 -17.07 4.30
N PRO A 175 16.39 -16.31 3.56
CA PRO A 175 15.88 -15.23 2.69
C PRO A 175 14.94 -15.71 1.60
N GLN A 176 15.19 -16.87 1.00
CA GLN A 176 14.35 -17.39 -0.07
C GLN A 176 12.99 -17.82 0.47
N GLU A 177 12.96 -18.56 1.60
CA GLU A 177 11.69 -18.97 2.22
C GLU A 177 10.87 -17.75 2.67
N ALA A 178 11.52 -16.72 3.22
CA ALA A 178 10.84 -15.48 3.61
C ALA A 178 10.27 -14.74 2.40
N ALA A 179 11.04 -14.63 1.32
CA ALA A 179 10.62 -13.96 0.10
C ALA A 179 9.47 -14.72 -0.60
N ASP A 180 9.55 -16.05 -0.68
CA ASP A 180 8.48 -16.88 -1.23
C ASP A 180 7.21 -16.74 -0.38
N TYR A 181 7.33 -16.71 0.95
CA TYR A 181 6.19 -16.49 1.85
C TYR A 181 5.53 -15.11 1.64
N ILE A 182 6.33 -14.06 1.43
CA ILE A 182 5.83 -12.72 1.09
C ILE A 182 5.02 -12.77 -0.20
N ARG A 183 5.53 -13.39 -1.27
CA ARG A 183 4.87 -13.45 -2.57
C ARG A 183 3.64 -14.34 -2.58
N ASP A 184 3.76 -15.57 -2.03
CA ASP A 184 2.80 -16.64 -2.25
C ASP A 184 1.74 -16.72 -1.14
N VAL A 185 1.97 -16.09 0.01
CA VAL A 185 1.06 -16.06 1.16
C VAL A 185 0.63 -14.63 1.48
N HIS A 186 1.56 -13.78 1.88
CA HIS A 186 1.24 -12.44 2.37
C HIS A 186 0.60 -11.53 1.28
N TRP A 187 1.13 -11.55 0.08
CA TRP A 187 0.56 -10.85 -1.08
C TRP A 187 -0.28 -11.77 -1.98
N SER A 188 -0.84 -12.85 -1.42
CA SER A 188 -1.72 -13.74 -2.17
C SER A 188 -3.19 -13.38 -1.94
N PHE A 189 -3.87 -12.98 -3.00
CA PHE A 189 -5.31 -12.68 -2.92
C PHE A 189 -6.16 -13.93 -2.61
N SER A 190 -5.71 -15.13 -3.00
CA SER A 190 -6.41 -16.38 -2.73
C SER A 190 -6.48 -16.75 -1.23
N VAL A 191 -5.55 -16.25 -0.43
CA VAL A 191 -5.60 -16.39 1.04
C VAL A 191 -6.66 -15.45 1.62
N GLN A 192 -6.90 -14.32 0.97
CA GLN A 192 -7.80 -13.26 1.40
C GLN A 192 -9.24 -13.41 0.90
N GLU A 193 -9.48 -14.21 -0.15
CA GLU A 193 -10.84 -14.60 -0.58
C GLU A 193 -11.58 -15.48 0.46
N LYS A 194 -10.92 -15.87 1.55
CA LYS A 194 -11.50 -16.70 2.62
C LYS A 194 -12.27 -15.89 3.66
N PHE A 195 -12.16 -14.57 3.62
CA PHE A 195 -12.80 -13.62 4.50
C PHE A 195 -13.72 -12.67 3.71
#